data_2473dec3f676b694a3109f85ed7a80db
#
_entry.id   2473dec3f676b694a3109f85ed7a80db
#
_cell.length_a   1.000
_cell.length_b   1.000
_cell.length_c   1.000
_cell.angle_alpha   90.00
_cell.angle_beta   90.00
_cell.angle_gamma   90.00
#
_symmetry.space_group_name_H-M   'P 1'
#
loop_
_entity.id
_entity.type
_entity.pdbx_description
1 polymer ?
#
loop_
_entity_poly.entity_id
_entity_poly.type
_entity_poly.pdbx_seq_one_letter_code
_entity_poly.pdbx_strand_id
1 'polypeptide(L)'
;IFKFNWLVSIEGHNMEEKIFFESNDVKVTNSRFITGNQTYAMSNVTSVKPHKQSPNRMPWIFALFMGVFFILIKSYLIGFGLIGLAIFVLYNQKPLYTVILKTSSGENRALHTNEQEYLNQVINALNEAIVHRG
;
A
#
# COMPACT_ATOMS: atom_id res chain seq x y z
N ILE A 1 33.57 -5.80 -5.12
CA ILE A 1 33.49 -6.00 -5.21
C ILE A 1 33.36 -6.00 -5.62
N PHE A 2 33.50 -5.93 -5.76
CA PHE A 2 33.45 -6.21 -6.15
C PHE A 2 32.97 -6.54 -6.48
N LYS A 3 32.88 -6.83 -6.63
CA LYS A 3 32.58 -7.49 -7.03
C LYS A 3 31.77 -8.05 -6.89
N PHE A 4 31.59 -8.22 -6.51
CA PHE A 4 30.90 -8.94 -6.58
C PHE A 4 29.99 -8.61 -6.97
N ASN A 5 29.84 -8.02 -7.19
CA ASN A 5 29.11 -7.91 -7.84
C ASN A 5 29.10 -8.05 -8.86
N TRP A 6 29.69 -8.16 -9.03
CA TRP A 6 29.77 -8.32 -10.32
C TRP A 6 29.69 -9.67 -10.69
N LEU A 7 29.96 -10.23 -10.03
CA LEU A 7 29.87 -11.36 -10.30
C LEU A 7 28.68 -11.74 -10.52
N VAL A 8 28.05 -11.22 -10.01
CA VAL A 8 26.88 -11.48 -10.21
C VAL A 8 26.45 -11.25 -11.41
N SER A 9 26.82 -10.39 -11.93
CA SER A 9 26.36 -10.14 -13.10
C SER A 9 26.92 -11.01 -14.01
N ILE A 10 27.55 -11.67 -13.81
CA ILE A 10 27.97 -12.36 -14.70
C ILE A 10 27.33 -13.46 -14.80
N GLU A 11 26.94 -13.71 -14.27
CA GLU A 11 26.40 -14.46 -14.46
C GLU A 11 25.44 -14.49 -14.86
N GLY A 12 25.41 -14.31 -14.91
CA GLY A 12 24.59 -14.25 -15.25
C GLY A 12 24.27 -13.82 -16.20
N HIS A 13 24.66 -13.66 -16.58
CA HIS A 13 24.41 -13.39 -17.30
C HIS A 13 23.61 -13.38 -17.95
N ASN A 14 23.70 -13.46 -17.82
CA ASN A 14 22.87 -13.67 -18.62
C ASN A 14 21.57 -13.48 -18.22
N MET A 15 21.18 -13.66 -17.21
CA MET A 15 19.92 -13.42 -16.67
C MET A 15 19.93 -12.12 -15.99
N GLU A 16 19.92 -11.08 -16.71
CA GLU A 16 19.82 -9.77 -16.13
C GLU A 16 18.45 -9.54 -15.55
N GLU A 17 18.39 -9.10 -14.33
CA GLU A 17 17.13 -8.66 -13.75
C GLU A 17 16.82 -7.27 -14.28
N LYS A 18 15.64 -7.13 -14.86
CA LYS A 18 15.16 -5.83 -15.28
C LYS A 18 14.35 -5.21 -14.14
N ILE A 19 14.74 -4.01 -13.75
CA ILE A 19 14.09 -3.32 -12.64
C ILE A 19 12.95 -2.49 -13.20
N PHE A 20 11.73 -2.77 -12.75
CA PHE A 20 10.56 -2.01 -13.18
C PHE A 20 10.19 -0.91 -12.19
N PHE A 21 10.56 -1.06 -10.94
CA PHE A 21 10.30 -0.06 -9.92
C PHE A 21 11.27 -0.25 -8.79
N GLU A 22 11.77 0.84 -8.24
CA GLU A 22 12.67 0.80 -7.09
C GLU A 22 12.44 2.03 -6.23
N SER A 23 12.27 1.79 -4.93
CA SER A 23 12.26 2.86 -3.95
C SER A 23 12.98 2.33 -2.71
N ASN A 24 12.96 3.09 -1.60
CA ASN A 24 13.77 2.74 -0.45
C ASN A 24 13.51 1.32 0.05
N ASP A 25 12.24 0.93 0.14
CA ASP A 25 11.88 -0.35 0.74
C ASP A 25 11.28 -1.33 -0.24
N VAL A 26 11.11 -0.94 -1.49
CA VAL A 26 10.38 -1.73 -2.46
C VAL A 26 11.17 -1.80 -3.75
N LYS A 27 11.30 -3.01 -4.28
CA LYS A 27 11.96 -3.21 -5.56
C LYS A 27 11.19 -4.26 -6.34
N VAL A 28 10.86 -3.94 -7.59
CA VAL A 28 10.15 -4.86 -8.48
C VAL A 28 11.02 -5.14 -9.68
N THR A 29 11.34 -6.41 -9.88
CA THR A 29 12.10 -6.85 -11.05
C THR A 29 11.33 -7.95 -11.76
N ASN A 30 11.86 -8.39 -12.90
CA ASN A 30 11.21 -9.47 -13.62
C ASN A 30 11.33 -10.82 -12.91
N SER A 31 12.19 -10.94 -11.90
CA SER A 31 12.36 -12.19 -11.19
C SER A 31 11.85 -12.17 -9.77
N ARG A 32 11.70 -11.00 -9.15
CA ARG A 32 11.26 -10.94 -7.75
C ARG A 32 10.65 -9.60 -7.40
N PHE A 33 9.87 -9.62 -6.33
CA PHE A 33 9.28 -8.44 -5.72
C PHE A 33 9.76 -8.40 -4.27
N ILE A 34 10.46 -7.35 -3.91
CA ILE A 34 11.04 -7.19 -2.57
C ILE A 34 10.33 -6.07 -1.85
N THR A 35 9.81 -6.37 -0.66
CA THR A 35 9.18 -5.35 0.19
C THR A 35 9.70 -5.52 1.60
N GLY A 36 10.31 -4.47 2.15
CA GLY A 36 10.77 -4.53 3.52
C GLY A 36 11.56 -5.80 3.81
N ASN A 37 10.95 -6.70 4.57
CA ASN A 37 11.61 -7.92 5.00
C ASN A 37 11.29 -9.13 4.14
N GLN A 38 10.49 -8.96 3.09
CA GLN A 38 10.02 -10.11 2.34
C GLN A 38 10.39 -10.03 0.88
N THR A 39 10.68 -11.19 0.30
CA THR A 39 10.96 -11.31 -1.12
C THR A 39 10.02 -12.36 -1.70
N TYR A 40 9.31 -11.98 -2.76
CA TYR A 40 8.41 -12.87 -3.47
C TYR A 40 8.98 -13.19 -4.83
N ALA A 41 9.05 -14.48 -5.18
CA ALA A 41 9.49 -14.86 -6.51
C ALA A 41 8.40 -14.57 -7.52
N MET A 42 8.74 -13.89 -8.61
CA MET A 42 7.75 -13.57 -9.63
C MET A 42 7.17 -14.82 -10.28
N SER A 43 7.93 -15.90 -10.31
CA SER A 43 7.43 -17.14 -10.90
C SER A 43 6.24 -17.71 -10.14
N ASN A 44 6.08 -17.34 -8.85
CA ASN A 44 4.97 -17.82 -8.04
C ASN A 44 3.78 -16.86 -8.03
N VAL A 45 3.92 -15.68 -8.60
CA VAL A 45 2.87 -14.67 -8.58
C VAL A 45 2.01 -14.84 -9.82
N THR A 46 0.73 -15.14 -9.64
CA THR A 46 -0.18 -15.33 -10.77
C THR A 46 -0.93 -14.06 -11.12
N SER A 47 -1.19 -13.20 -10.13
CA SER A 47 -1.85 -11.93 -10.39
C SER A 47 -1.59 -10.98 -9.24
N VAL A 48 -1.88 -9.71 -9.47
CA VAL A 48 -1.73 -8.66 -8.47
C VAL A 48 -2.96 -7.77 -8.57
N LYS A 49 -3.46 -7.34 -7.43
CA LYS A 49 -4.60 -6.42 -7.41
C LYS A 49 -4.43 -5.41 -6.29
N PRO A 50 -4.94 -4.19 -6.49
CA PRO A 50 -5.00 -3.23 -5.41
C PRO A 50 -6.23 -3.47 -4.54
N HIS A 51 -6.11 -3.15 -3.28
CA HIS A 51 -7.23 -3.17 -2.36
C HIS A 51 -7.25 -1.84 -1.63
N LYS A 52 -8.39 -1.16 -1.66
CA LYS A 52 -8.55 0.09 -0.96
C LYS A 52 -9.43 -0.14 0.25
N GLN A 53 -8.88 0.12 1.44
CA GLN A 53 -9.64 0.02 2.67
C GLN A 53 -9.95 1.43 3.13
N SER A 54 -11.23 1.81 3.07
CA SER A 54 -11.65 3.12 3.51
C SER A 54 -11.63 3.18 5.04
N PRO A 55 -11.25 4.33 5.62
CA PRO A 55 -11.31 4.46 7.06
C PRO A 55 -12.76 4.39 7.55
N ASN A 56 -12.92 3.86 8.76
CA ASN A 56 -14.25 3.75 9.36
C ASN A 56 -14.66 5.12 9.89
N ARG A 57 -15.66 5.72 9.25
CA ARG A 57 -16.12 7.06 9.61
C ARG A 57 -17.35 7.05 10.51
N MET A 58 -17.95 5.89 10.74
CA MET A 58 -19.18 5.81 11.51
C MET A 58 -19.07 6.39 12.92
N PRO A 59 -18.02 6.08 13.70
CA PRO A 59 -17.90 6.66 15.03
C PRO A 59 -17.83 8.19 15.01
N TRP A 60 -17.20 8.77 13.99
CA TRP A 60 -17.04 10.20 13.91
C TRP A 60 -18.29 10.90 13.42
N ILE A 61 -19.07 10.25 12.55
CA ILE A 61 -20.38 10.73 12.16
C ILE A 61 -21.29 10.74 13.37
N PHE A 62 -21.25 9.69 14.18
CA PHE A 62 -22.01 9.64 15.43
C PHE A 62 -21.59 10.77 16.36
N ALA A 63 -20.30 11.07 16.42
CA ALA A 63 -19.81 12.17 17.23
C ALA A 63 -20.37 13.52 16.78
N LEU A 64 -20.54 13.71 15.47
CA LEU A 64 -21.16 14.92 14.96
C LEU A 64 -22.61 15.08 15.47
N PHE A 65 -23.38 13.99 15.41
CA PHE A 65 -24.74 14.02 15.93
C PHE A 65 -24.76 14.29 17.42
N MET A 66 -23.87 13.70 18.17
CA MET A 66 -23.77 13.96 19.60
C MET A 66 -23.42 15.41 19.88
N GLY A 67 -22.54 16.00 19.06
CA GLY A 67 -22.19 17.39 19.21
C GLY A 67 -23.39 18.30 19.01
N VAL A 68 -24.20 18.02 17.98
CA VAL A 68 -25.43 18.79 17.75
C VAL A 68 -26.38 18.62 18.92
N PHE A 69 -26.51 17.41 19.44
CA PHE A 69 -27.37 17.16 20.61
C PHE A 69 -26.94 18.00 21.79
N PHE A 70 -25.65 18.07 22.09
CA PHE A 70 -25.17 18.88 23.20
C PHE A 70 -25.44 20.37 22.99
N ILE A 71 -25.39 20.84 21.74
CA ILE A 71 -25.72 22.23 21.45
C ILE A 71 -27.20 22.50 21.76
N LEU A 72 -28.09 21.56 21.41
CA LEU A 72 -29.50 21.71 21.68
C LEU A 72 -29.83 21.80 23.13
N ILE A 73 -29.07 21.13 23.99
CA ILE A 73 -29.27 21.19 25.45
C ILE A 73 -28.43 22.28 26.08
N LYS A 74 -27.90 23.20 25.27
CA LYS A 74 -27.16 24.39 25.69
C LYS A 74 -25.78 24.09 26.27
N SER A 75 -25.21 22.93 25.97
CA SER A 75 -23.83 22.61 26.36
C SER A 75 -22.92 22.98 25.17
N TYR A 76 -22.83 24.26 24.88
CA TYR A 76 -22.18 24.73 23.67
C TYR A 76 -20.71 24.36 23.61
N LEU A 77 -20.01 24.45 24.72
CA LEU A 77 -18.58 24.20 24.75
C LEU A 77 -18.28 22.76 24.35
N ILE A 78 -19.03 21.82 24.94
CA ILE A 78 -18.84 20.40 24.62
C ILE A 78 -19.28 20.11 23.19
N GLY A 79 -20.44 20.69 22.78
CA GLY A 79 -20.96 20.45 21.43
C GLY A 79 -20.02 20.91 20.35
N PHE A 80 -19.53 22.14 20.46
CA PHE A 80 -18.60 22.66 19.45
C PHE A 80 -17.29 21.92 19.49
N GLY A 81 -16.82 21.51 20.67
CA GLY A 81 -15.60 20.71 20.77
C GLY A 81 -15.71 19.39 20.07
N LEU A 82 -16.85 18.69 20.26
CA LEU A 82 -17.08 17.41 19.59
C LEU A 82 -17.15 17.56 18.08
N ILE A 83 -17.89 18.57 17.62
CA ILE A 83 -18.04 18.79 16.19
C ILE A 83 -16.69 19.13 15.55
N GLY A 84 -15.93 20.01 16.18
CA GLY A 84 -14.62 20.40 15.68
C GLY A 84 -13.67 19.23 15.61
N LEU A 85 -13.64 18.41 16.67
CA LEU A 85 -12.78 17.25 16.68
C LEU A 85 -13.19 16.24 15.62
N ALA A 86 -14.50 16.00 15.48
CA ALA A 86 -14.97 15.05 14.48
C ALA A 86 -14.63 15.51 13.06
N ILE A 87 -14.83 16.79 12.78
CA ILE A 87 -14.50 17.32 11.45
C ILE A 87 -13.00 17.20 11.19
N PHE A 88 -12.18 17.53 12.21
CA PHE A 88 -10.74 17.44 12.06
C PHE A 88 -10.31 16.01 11.73
N VAL A 89 -10.84 15.04 12.46
CA VAL A 89 -10.46 13.64 12.23
C VAL A 89 -10.96 13.16 10.89
N LEU A 90 -12.21 13.47 10.53
CA LEU A 90 -12.75 13.06 9.23
C LEU A 90 -11.95 13.64 8.07
N TYR A 91 -11.52 14.88 8.22
CA TYR A 91 -10.75 15.53 7.17
C TYR A 91 -9.38 14.88 6.99
N ASN A 92 -8.78 14.43 8.08
CA ASN A 92 -7.42 13.88 8.04
C ASN A 92 -7.37 12.37 7.84
N GLN A 93 -8.52 11.70 7.78
CA GLN A 93 -8.52 10.26 7.53
C GLN A 93 -8.11 9.98 6.10
N LYS A 94 -7.22 9.00 5.95
CA LYS A 94 -6.74 8.58 4.64
C LYS A 94 -7.02 7.10 4.46
N PRO A 95 -7.40 6.68 3.24
CA PRO A 95 -7.60 5.26 2.99
C PRO A 95 -6.28 4.52 3.03
N LEU A 96 -6.33 3.26 3.37
CA LEU A 96 -5.18 2.38 3.34
C LEU A 96 -5.25 1.57 2.06
N TYR A 97 -4.19 1.63 1.27
CA TYR A 97 -4.09 0.87 0.03
C TYR A 97 -3.18 -0.32 0.28
N THR A 98 -3.58 -1.46 -0.22
CA THR A 98 -2.82 -2.70 -0.06
C THR A 98 -2.59 -3.34 -1.40
N VAL A 99 -1.36 -3.81 -1.62
CA VAL A 99 -1.05 -4.62 -2.79
C VAL A 99 -1.23 -6.08 -2.40
N ILE A 100 -2.14 -6.76 -3.08
CA ILE A 100 -2.43 -8.16 -2.82
C ILE A 100 -1.86 -8.99 -3.95
N LEU A 101 -0.95 -9.90 -3.60
CA LEU A 101 -0.35 -10.83 -4.56
C LEU A 101 -1.08 -12.16 -4.47
N LYS A 102 -1.54 -12.65 -5.60
CA LYS A 102 -2.10 -13.99 -5.65
C LYS A 102 -1.01 -14.94 -6.11
N THR A 103 -0.69 -15.90 -5.27
CA THR A 103 0.36 -16.87 -5.54
C THR A 103 -0.21 -18.27 -5.53
N SER A 104 0.65 -19.25 -5.82
CA SER A 104 0.22 -20.64 -5.81
C SER A 104 -0.25 -21.10 -4.43
N SER A 105 0.19 -20.43 -3.38
CA SER A 105 -0.20 -20.80 -2.02
C SER A 105 -1.35 -19.95 -1.47
N GLY A 106 -1.89 -19.02 -2.25
CA GLY A 106 -3.00 -18.18 -1.84
C GLY A 106 -2.70 -16.71 -2.03
N GLU A 107 -3.50 -15.87 -1.37
CA GLU A 107 -3.33 -14.42 -1.46
C GLU A 107 -2.48 -13.92 -0.30
N ASN A 108 -1.58 -13.00 -0.62
CA ASN A 108 -0.71 -12.38 0.36
C ASN A 108 -0.81 -10.87 0.26
N ARG A 109 -0.93 -10.22 1.39
CA ARG A 109 -0.91 -8.75 1.45
C ARG A 109 0.54 -8.32 1.58
N ALA A 110 1.09 -7.85 0.49
CA ALA A 110 2.52 -7.64 0.40
C ALA A 110 2.96 -6.24 0.78
N LEU A 111 2.12 -5.23 0.54
CA LEU A 111 2.54 -3.85 0.72
C LEU A 111 1.34 -3.01 1.13
N HIS A 112 1.56 -2.09 2.07
CA HIS A 112 0.53 -1.14 2.50
C HIS A 112 1.04 0.27 2.29
N THR A 113 0.18 1.15 1.79
CA THR A 113 0.53 2.54 1.61
C THR A 113 -0.72 3.41 1.71
N ASN A 114 -0.54 4.67 2.09
CA ASN A 114 -1.63 5.63 2.10
C ASN A 114 -1.67 6.48 0.84
N GLU A 115 -0.72 6.28 -0.08
CA GLU A 115 -0.61 7.08 -1.29
C GLU A 115 -1.09 6.30 -2.49
N GLN A 116 -2.13 6.80 -3.15
CA GLN A 116 -2.66 6.13 -4.31
C GLN A 116 -1.69 6.12 -5.49
N GLU A 117 -0.95 7.20 -5.66
CA GLU A 117 0.00 7.27 -6.76
C GLU A 117 1.11 6.23 -6.60
N TYR A 118 1.61 6.09 -5.38
CA TYR A 118 2.62 5.06 -5.10
C TYR A 118 2.07 3.67 -5.36
N LEU A 119 0.82 3.43 -4.93
CA LEU A 119 0.15 2.17 -5.18
C LEU A 119 0.08 1.88 -6.68
N ASN A 120 -0.35 2.88 -7.47
CA ASN A 120 -0.47 2.69 -8.92
C ASN A 120 0.87 2.38 -9.57
N GLN A 121 1.93 3.02 -9.12
CA GLN A 121 3.26 2.75 -9.64
C GLN A 121 3.71 1.32 -9.35
N VAL A 122 3.48 0.85 -8.13
CA VAL A 122 3.85 -0.50 -7.75
C VAL A 122 3.01 -1.53 -8.51
N ILE A 123 1.70 -1.29 -8.62
CA ILE A 123 0.82 -2.21 -9.35
C ILE A 123 1.21 -2.31 -10.81
N ASN A 124 1.49 -1.16 -11.44
CA ASN A 124 1.90 -1.18 -12.84
C ASN A 124 3.22 -1.91 -13.03
N ALA A 125 4.17 -1.69 -12.12
CA ALA A 125 5.46 -2.37 -12.20
C ALA A 125 5.30 -3.87 -12.01
N LEU A 126 4.43 -4.29 -11.08
CA LEU A 126 4.18 -5.71 -10.88
C LEU A 126 3.52 -6.36 -12.08
N ASN A 127 2.58 -5.66 -12.72
CA ASN A 127 1.96 -6.19 -13.93
C ASN A 127 2.98 -6.34 -15.05
N GLU A 128 3.85 -5.35 -15.21
CA GLU A 128 4.92 -5.45 -16.20
C GLU A 128 5.85 -6.63 -15.90
N ALA A 129 6.20 -6.82 -14.63
CA ALA A 129 7.06 -7.91 -14.23
C ALA A 129 6.42 -9.27 -14.50
N ILE A 130 5.12 -9.38 -14.26
CA ILE A 130 4.39 -10.63 -14.52
C ILE A 130 4.41 -10.96 -16.01
N VAL A 131 4.20 -9.95 -16.83
CA VAL A 131 4.22 -10.14 -18.28
C VAL A 131 5.60 -10.57 -18.77
N HIS A 132 6.65 -10.02 -18.18
CA HIS A 132 8.03 -10.24 -18.66
C HIS A 132 8.79 -11.30 -17.88
N ARG A 133 8.15 -12.00 -16.99
CA ARG A 133 8.87 -12.97 -16.16
C ARG A 133 9.27 -14.21 -16.94
N GLY A 134 8.80 -14.32 -18.12
CA GLY A 134 9.22 -15.32 -19.01
C GLY A 134 8.85 -16.70 -18.75
#